data_3b629adb64e3befc24fa86a8da3efb24
#
_entry.id   3b629adb64e3befc24fa86a8da3efb24
#
_cell.length_a   1.000
_cell.length_b   1.000
_cell.length_c   1.000
_cell.angle_alpha   90.00
_cell.angle_beta   90.00
_cell.angle_gamma   90.00
#
_symmetry.space_group_name_H-M   'P 1'
#
loop_
_entity.id
_entity.type
_entity.pdbx_description
1 polymer ?
#
loop_
_entity_poly.entity_id
_entity_poly.type
_entity_poly.pdbx_seq_one_letter_code
_entity_poly.pdbx_strand_id
1 'polypeptide(L)'
;MATKTKEQEIITIKPLKVSKAQITIVGDSPLIVHAWSEKAKKEMLEEQQKQGKTKKAKDIRDPFAEFMDALYWVTPKPEESTPEEFEKAWKNGAKFGFPLIAIKQAALSACYRAGLIPNQTGMKSVFYLNAVDGINPGSGTELAVIETDEPPVCREDMVKIGSMTKVANLRYRPCFNNWKIRIVVSLIEVGTFNMQSVINAINMGGFMNGIGEWRMERDGDFGRYHVEMEEA
;
A
#
# COMPACT_ATOMS: atom_id res chain seq x y z
N MET A 1 50.58 -35.89 22.75
CA MET A 1 49.65 -34.73 22.61
C MET A 1 48.30 -35.26 22.12
N ALA A 2 47.28 -35.28 22.98
CA ALA A 2 45.96 -35.78 22.60
C ALA A 2 45.18 -34.64 21.92
N THR A 3 44.85 -34.84 20.66
CA THR A 3 43.99 -33.95 19.88
C THR A 3 42.56 -34.05 20.40
N LYS A 4 42.06 -33.02 21.10
CA LYS A 4 40.65 -32.92 21.47
C LYS A 4 39.82 -32.76 20.21
N THR A 5 39.12 -33.81 19.80
CA THR A 5 38.07 -33.73 18.79
C THR A 5 36.97 -32.82 19.34
N LYS A 6 36.72 -31.66 18.69
CA LYS A 6 35.56 -30.84 19.01
C LYS A 6 34.32 -31.61 18.55
N GLU A 7 33.46 -32.01 19.50
CA GLU A 7 32.11 -32.49 19.18
C GLU A 7 31.37 -31.36 18.43
N GLN A 8 30.87 -31.69 17.25
CA GLN A 8 30.00 -30.77 16.51
C GLN A 8 28.63 -30.72 17.20
N GLU A 9 28.26 -29.58 17.74
CA GLU A 9 26.90 -29.35 18.25
C GLU A 9 25.91 -29.51 17.11
N ILE A 10 24.97 -30.43 17.25
CA ILE A 10 23.87 -30.62 16.30
C ILE A 10 22.84 -29.50 16.51
N ILE A 11 22.71 -28.62 15.54
CA ILE A 11 21.69 -27.54 15.54
C ILE A 11 20.34 -28.16 15.18
N THR A 12 19.43 -28.23 16.15
CA THR A 12 18.05 -28.68 15.91
C THR A 12 17.13 -27.47 15.62
N ILE A 13 16.57 -27.40 14.41
CA ILE A 13 15.60 -26.37 14.01
C ILE A 13 14.20 -26.93 14.31
N LYS A 14 13.45 -26.23 15.15
CA LYS A 14 12.04 -26.56 15.44
C LYS A 14 11.14 -26.21 14.25
N PRO A 15 10.03 -26.96 14.04
CA PRO A 15 9.03 -26.61 13.04
C PRO A 15 8.47 -25.20 13.24
N LEU A 16 8.25 -24.50 12.13
CA LEU A 16 7.67 -23.17 12.14
C LEU A 16 6.21 -23.23 12.60
N LYS A 17 5.86 -22.42 13.60
CA LYS A 17 4.48 -22.20 14.02
C LYS A 17 4.02 -20.84 13.52
N VAL A 18 2.84 -20.78 12.91
CA VAL A 18 2.23 -19.57 12.40
C VAL A 18 0.85 -19.40 13.03
N SER A 19 0.63 -18.28 13.69
CA SER A 19 -0.70 -17.84 14.13
C SER A 19 -1.28 -16.84 13.13
N LYS A 20 -2.61 -16.78 13.04
CA LYS A 20 -3.33 -15.88 12.15
C LYS A 20 -4.42 -15.14 12.92
N ALA A 21 -4.62 -13.88 12.56
CA ALA A 21 -5.74 -13.07 13.04
C ALA A 21 -6.28 -12.25 11.89
N GLN A 22 -7.61 -12.14 11.79
CA GLN A 22 -8.28 -11.25 10.87
C GLN A 22 -8.58 -9.94 11.58
N ILE A 23 -8.32 -8.83 10.90
CA ILE A 23 -8.55 -7.47 11.39
C ILE A 23 -9.13 -6.61 10.29
N THR A 24 -9.88 -5.60 10.70
CA THR A 24 -10.38 -4.55 9.82
C THR A 24 -9.65 -3.25 10.10
N ILE A 25 -9.09 -2.67 9.06
CA ILE A 25 -8.52 -1.32 9.05
C ILE A 25 -9.65 -0.38 8.67
N VAL A 26 -9.93 0.60 9.52
CA VAL A 26 -11.00 1.61 9.32
C VAL A 26 -10.37 2.98 9.15
N GLY A 27 -10.74 3.69 8.08
CA GLY A 27 -10.23 5.02 7.81
C GLY A 27 -10.74 6.08 8.78
N ASP A 28 -9.82 6.84 9.38
CA ASP A 28 -10.10 8.02 10.22
C ASP A 28 -10.02 9.32 9.42
N SER A 29 -9.48 9.27 8.23
CA SER A 29 -9.43 10.36 7.26
C SER A 29 -9.49 9.82 5.84
N PRO A 30 -9.86 10.66 4.84
CA PRO A 30 -9.94 10.18 3.46
C PRO A 30 -8.62 9.57 2.97
N LEU A 31 -8.71 8.56 2.11
CA LEU A 31 -7.57 7.88 1.51
C LEU A 31 -7.38 8.35 0.07
N ILE A 32 -6.25 8.95 -0.23
CA ILE A 32 -5.86 9.32 -1.59
C ILE A 32 -4.94 8.22 -2.14
N VAL A 33 -5.33 7.62 -3.27
CA VAL A 33 -4.55 6.59 -3.92
C VAL A 33 -3.90 7.10 -5.21
N HIS A 34 -2.80 6.48 -5.62
CA HIS A 34 -2.10 6.84 -6.84
C HIS A 34 -1.37 5.61 -7.40
N ALA A 35 -2.07 4.84 -8.21
CA ALA A 35 -1.46 3.76 -8.99
C ALA A 35 -0.57 4.35 -10.10
N TRP A 36 0.49 3.61 -10.46
CA TRP A 36 1.31 3.97 -11.61
C TRP A 36 0.58 3.61 -12.90
N SER A 37 0.31 4.61 -13.75
CA SER A 37 -0.30 4.35 -15.05
C SER A 37 0.64 3.57 -15.96
N GLU A 38 0.08 2.79 -16.87
CA GLU A 38 0.86 2.07 -17.89
C GLU A 38 1.66 3.04 -18.78
N LYS A 39 1.11 4.24 -19.04
CA LYS A 39 1.82 5.31 -19.75
C LYS A 39 3.09 5.73 -19.01
N ALA A 40 3.01 5.97 -17.69
CA ALA A 40 4.16 6.34 -16.89
C ALA A 40 5.22 5.24 -16.85
N LYS A 41 4.80 3.97 -16.73
CA LYS A 41 5.70 2.81 -16.80
C LYS A 41 6.42 2.73 -18.14
N LYS A 42 5.71 2.94 -19.24
CA LYS A 42 6.26 2.93 -20.59
C LYS A 42 7.27 4.07 -20.80
N GLU A 43 6.95 5.28 -20.36
CA GLU A 43 7.85 6.43 -20.42
C GLU A 43 9.14 6.18 -19.65
N MET A 44 9.07 5.61 -18.42
CA MET A 44 10.24 5.24 -17.66
C MET A 44 11.10 4.17 -18.35
N LEU A 45 10.47 3.17 -18.96
CA LEU A 45 11.17 2.14 -19.71
C LEU A 45 11.91 2.72 -20.91
N GLU A 46 11.26 3.59 -21.69
CA GLU A 46 11.86 4.29 -22.83
C GLU A 46 13.06 5.16 -22.38
N GLU A 47 12.97 5.85 -21.23
CA GLU A 47 14.09 6.61 -20.65
C GLU A 47 15.26 5.70 -20.24
N GLN A 48 14.98 4.57 -19.60
CA GLN A 48 16.01 3.60 -19.20
C GLN A 48 16.72 2.95 -20.40
N GLN A 49 15.99 2.74 -21.49
CA GLN A 49 16.55 2.16 -22.71
C GLN A 49 17.35 3.18 -23.55
N LYS A 50 17.49 4.44 -23.09
CA LYS A 50 18.21 5.51 -23.78
C LYS A 50 17.83 5.70 -25.26
N GLN A 51 16.60 5.34 -25.62
CA GLN A 51 16.08 5.65 -26.94
C GLN A 51 15.93 7.17 -27.04
N GLY A 52 16.62 7.76 -27.98
CA GLY A 52 16.89 9.17 -28.10
C GLY A 52 15.69 10.07 -27.82
N LYS A 53 15.96 11.19 -27.13
CA LYS A 53 14.97 12.21 -26.78
C LYS A 53 14.44 12.92 -28.01
N THR A 54 13.57 12.27 -28.76
CA THR A 54 12.65 12.97 -29.64
C THR A 54 11.66 13.68 -28.72
N LYS A 55 11.59 15.00 -28.78
CA LYS A 55 10.55 15.77 -28.11
C LYS A 55 9.20 15.31 -28.67
N LYS A 56 8.58 14.31 -28.03
CA LYS A 56 7.20 13.95 -28.36
C LYS A 56 6.32 15.19 -28.09
N ALA A 57 5.40 15.47 -28.98
CA ALA A 57 4.36 16.44 -28.73
C ALA A 57 3.71 16.07 -27.38
N LYS A 58 3.52 17.07 -26.50
CA LYS A 58 2.80 16.84 -25.24
C LYS A 58 1.37 16.47 -25.59
N ASP A 59 0.99 15.24 -25.28
CA ASP A 59 -0.42 14.85 -25.34
C ASP A 59 -1.25 15.83 -24.48
N ILE A 60 -2.44 16.14 -24.97
CA ILE A 60 -3.42 16.91 -24.20
C ILE A 60 -3.74 16.09 -22.96
N ARG A 61 -3.63 16.69 -21.78
CA ARG A 61 -3.96 16.00 -20.53
C ARG A 61 -5.46 15.84 -20.42
N ASP A 62 -5.89 14.64 -20.09
CA ASP A 62 -7.25 14.32 -19.71
C ASP A 62 -7.31 14.07 -18.20
N PRO A 63 -7.92 14.98 -17.43
CA PRO A 63 -8.03 14.85 -15.97
C PRO A 63 -8.73 13.59 -15.52
N PHE A 64 -9.79 13.17 -16.24
CA PHE A 64 -10.57 12.02 -15.85
C PHE A 64 -9.84 10.71 -16.19
N ALA A 65 -9.14 10.66 -17.30
CA ALA A 65 -8.28 9.53 -17.63
C ALA A 65 -7.14 9.34 -16.61
N GLU A 66 -6.53 10.46 -16.15
CA GLU A 66 -5.52 10.42 -15.08
C GLU A 66 -6.11 9.90 -13.76
N PHE A 67 -7.33 10.30 -13.40
CA PHE A 67 -8.05 9.78 -12.25
C PHE A 67 -8.30 8.28 -12.35
N MET A 68 -8.81 7.79 -13.49
CA MET A 68 -9.07 6.37 -13.70
C MET A 68 -7.78 5.53 -13.72
N ASP A 69 -6.69 6.09 -14.25
CA ASP A 69 -5.38 5.44 -14.26
C ASP A 69 -4.73 5.36 -12.87
N ALA A 70 -5.06 6.30 -11.99
CA ALA A 70 -4.55 6.35 -10.64
C ALA A 70 -5.28 5.40 -9.66
N LEU A 71 -6.37 4.75 -10.08
CA LEU A 71 -7.06 3.70 -9.32
C LEU A 71 -6.33 2.36 -9.39
N TYR A 72 -6.26 1.65 -8.27
CA TYR A 72 -5.86 0.24 -8.25
C TYR A 72 -7.11 -0.63 -8.52
N TRP A 73 -7.38 -0.89 -9.79
CA TRP A 73 -8.52 -1.72 -10.20
C TRP A 73 -8.36 -3.17 -9.77
N VAL A 74 -9.33 -3.70 -9.05
CA VAL A 74 -9.46 -5.13 -8.71
C VAL A 74 -10.33 -5.84 -9.73
N THR A 75 -11.41 -5.19 -10.17
CA THR A 75 -12.21 -5.59 -11.33
C THR A 75 -11.61 -5.04 -12.63
N PRO A 76 -11.97 -5.56 -13.80
CA PRO A 76 -11.50 -5.01 -15.07
C PRO A 76 -11.79 -3.50 -15.20
N LYS A 77 -10.76 -2.73 -15.57
CA LYS A 77 -10.90 -1.31 -15.88
C LYS A 77 -11.67 -1.17 -17.20
N PRO A 78 -12.62 -0.22 -17.32
CA PRO A 78 -13.25 0.13 -18.59
C PRO A 78 -12.23 0.54 -19.66
N GLU A 79 -12.51 0.25 -20.92
CA GLU A 79 -11.65 0.62 -22.04
C GLU A 79 -11.59 2.13 -22.26
N GLU A 80 -12.76 2.80 -22.10
CA GLU A 80 -12.86 4.25 -22.22
C GLU A 80 -12.82 4.89 -20.83
N SER A 81 -12.01 5.94 -20.69
CA SER A 81 -11.87 6.70 -19.45
C SER A 81 -12.80 7.89 -19.43
N THR A 82 -14.11 7.65 -19.36
CA THR A 82 -15.16 8.66 -19.29
C THR A 82 -15.93 8.57 -17.98
N PRO A 83 -16.56 9.68 -17.51
CA PRO A 83 -17.42 9.67 -16.33
C PRO A 83 -18.57 8.67 -16.42
N GLU A 84 -19.16 8.52 -17.61
CA GLU A 84 -20.28 7.62 -17.88
C GLU A 84 -19.88 6.15 -17.72
N GLU A 85 -18.74 5.76 -18.29
CA GLU A 85 -18.23 4.39 -18.17
C GLU A 85 -17.76 4.08 -16.75
N PHE A 86 -17.20 5.05 -16.04
CA PHE A 86 -16.86 4.89 -14.62
C PHE A 86 -18.12 4.66 -13.77
N GLU A 87 -19.16 5.49 -13.96
CA GLU A 87 -20.42 5.37 -13.22
C GLU A 87 -21.11 4.03 -13.51
N LYS A 88 -21.08 3.57 -14.74
CA LYS A 88 -21.60 2.27 -15.16
C LYS A 88 -20.79 1.14 -14.51
N ALA A 89 -19.45 1.21 -14.50
CA ALA A 89 -18.61 0.23 -13.83
C ALA A 89 -18.91 0.18 -12.32
N TRP A 90 -19.04 1.35 -11.67
CA TRP A 90 -19.40 1.43 -10.27
C TRP A 90 -20.76 0.77 -9.96
N LYS A 91 -21.80 1.08 -10.72
CA LYS A 91 -23.12 0.46 -10.60
C LYS A 91 -23.10 -1.05 -10.83
N ASN A 92 -22.16 -1.54 -11.63
CA ASN A 92 -21.93 -2.96 -11.88
C ASN A 92 -20.98 -3.62 -10.84
N GLY A 93 -20.67 -2.95 -9.74
CA GLY A 93 -19.89 -3.49 -8.64
C GLY A 93 -18.38 -3.42 -8.85
N ALA A 94 -17.87 -2.39 -9.52
CA ALA A 94 -16.42 -2.16 -9.62
C ALA A 94 -15.77 -2.12 -8.24
N LYS A 95 -14.62 -2.80 -8.11
CA LYS A 95 -13.84 -2.87 -6.88
C LYS A 95 -12.45 -2.29 -7.10
N PHE A 96 -12.00 -1.59 -6.09
CA PHE A 96 -10.67 -0.97 -6.05
C PHE A 96 -9.87 -1.55 -4.90
N GLY A 97 -8.55 -1.54 -5.03
CA GLY A 97 -7.68 -2.10 -4.01
C GLY A 97 -6.65 -1.11 -3.49
N PHE A 98 -5.93 -1.55 -2.47
CA PHE A 98 -4.78 -0.83 -1.94
C PHE A 98 -3.61 -1.80 -1.67
N PRO A 99 -2.35 -1.42 -1.97
CA PRO A 99 -1.20 -2.29 -1.78
C PRO A 99 -0.95 -2.62 -0.31
N LEU A 100 -0.99 -3.89 0.07
CA LEU A 100 -0.76 -4.36 1.45
C LEU A 100 0.63 -4.00 1.98
N ILE A 101 1.62 -3.93 1.10
CA ILE A 101 2.98 -3.56 1.49
C ILE A 101 3.04 -2.17 2.13
N ALA A 102 2.17 -1.23 1.72
CA ALA A 102 2.15 0.12 2.29
C ALA A 102 1.68 0.10 3.76
N ILE A 103 0.68 -0.73 4.09
CA ILE A 103 0.20 -0.92 5.47
C ILE A 103 1.31 -1.51 6.34
N LYS A 104 1.99 -2.54 5.83
CA LYS A 104 3.14 -3.14 6.52
C LYS A 104 4.26 -2.13 6.75
N GLN A 105 4.62 -1.33 5.74
CA GLN A 105 5.66 -0.32 5.86
C GLN A 105 5.28 0.80 6.84
N ALA A 106 4.00 1.21 6.88
CA ALA A 106 3.52 2.18 7.86
C ALA A 106 3.73 1.67 9.30
N ALA A 107 3.39 0.41 9.59
CA ALA A 107 3.59 -0.23 10.88
C ALA A 107 5.08 -0.28 11.28
N LEU A 108 5.95 -0.74 10.36
CA LEU A 108 7.39 -0.86 10.61
C LEU A 108 8.04 0.52 10.83
N SER A 109 7.67 1.51 10.04
CA SER A 109 8.19 2.87 10.14
C SER A 109 7.75 3.54 11.45
N ALA A 110 6.49 3.36 11.87
CA ALA A 110 5.99 3.90 13.13
C ALA A 110 6.72 3.31 14.34
N CYS A 111 6.88 1.98 14.40
CA CYS A 111 7.61 1.32 15.48
C CYS A 111 9.08 1.77 15.55
N TYR A 112 9.73 1.94 14.40
CA TYR A 112 11.11 2.43 14.35
C TYR A 112 11.24 3.88 14.84
N ARG A 113 10.37 4.77 14.37
CA ARG A 113 10.36 6.19 14.79
C ARG A 113 10.02 6.37 16.26
N ALA A 114 9.17 5.50 16.81
CA ALA A 114 8.84 5.48 18.24
C ALA A 114 9.95 4.86 19.11
N GLY A 115 11.04 4.37 18.53
CA GLY A 115 12.15 3.74 19.26
C GLY A 115 11.81 2.36 19.85
N LEU A 116 10.72 1.72 19.40
CA LEU A 116 10.28 0.41 19.90
C LEU A 116 11.08 -0.74 19.31
N ILE A 117 11.67 -0.55 18.14
CA ILE A 117 12.54 -1.51 17.46
C ILE A 117 13.84 -0.83 17.05
N PRO A 118 14.99 -1.52 17.15
CA PRO A 118 16.30 -0.94 16.79
C PRO A 118 16.46 -0.73 15.28
N ASN A 119 15.79 -1.52 14.48
CA ASN A 119 15.72 -1.42 13.03
C ASN A 119 14.47 -2.13 12.50
N GLN A 120 14.07 -1.81 11.27
CA GLN A 120 12.90 -2.42 10.64
C GLN A 120 13.13 -3.87 10.19
N THR A 121 14.39 -4.27 9.95
CA THR A 121 14.74 -5.55 9.33
C THR A 121 14.27 -6.73 10.19
N GLY A 122 14.49 -6.68 11.50
CA GLY A 122 14.08 -7.73 12.42
C GLY A 122 12.58 -7.97 12.44
N MET A 123 11.77 -6.93 12.32
CA MET A 123 10.32 -7.05 12.32
C MET A 123 9.74 -7.39 10.94
N LYS A 124 10.44 -7.10 9.85
CA LYS A 124 9.96 -7.38 8.48
C LYS A 124 9.60 -8.83 8.20
N SER A 125 10.37 -9.76 8.76
CA SER A 125 10.20 -11.19 8.55
C SER A 125 9.28 -11.88 9.56
N VAL A 126 8.85 -11.16 10.61
CA VAL A 126 8.08 -11.73 11.72
C VAL A 126 6.62 -11.93 11.34
N PHE A 127 6.05 -11.04 10.54
CA PHE A 127 4.66 -11.12 10.14
C PHE A 127 4.46 -10.83 8.66
N TYR A 128 3.35 -11.36 8.12
CA TYR A 128 2.88 -11.14 6.76
C TYR A 128 1.44 -10.66 6.80
N LEU A 129 1.08 -9.86 5.79
CA LEU A 129 -0.29 -9.40 5.56
C LEU A 129 -0.80 -10.03 4.29
N ASN A 130 -2.02 -10.57 4.34
CA ASN A 130 -2.75 -11.07 3.18
C ASN A 130 -4.12 -10.39 3.14
N ALA A 131 -4.65 -10.16 1.97
CA ALA A 131 -6.00 -9.66 1.80
C ALA A 131 -7.01 -10.77 2.13
N VAL A 132 -8.16 -10.39 2.71
CA VAL A 132 -9.30 -11.31 2.83
C VAL A 132 -9.92 -11.50 1.46
N ASP A 133 -10.23 -10.39 0.76
CA ASP A 133 -10.84 -10.35 -0.57
C ASP A 133 -9.93 -9.56 -1.52
N GLY A 134 -8.75 -10.07 -1.78
CA GLY A 134 -7.75 -9.36 -2.57
C GLY A 134 -7.42 -10.07 -3.86
N ILE A 135 -6.65 -9.39 -4.69
CA ILE A 135 -6.03 -9.98 -5.88
C ILE A 135 -4.53 -9.79 -5.83
N ASN A 136 -3.83 -10.77 -6.36
CA ASN A 136 -2.44 -10.60 -6.75
C ASN A 136 -2.41 -10.30 -8.25
N PRO A 137 -2.05 -9.07 -8.66
CA PRO A 137 -2.08 -8.68 -10.07
C PRO A 137 -0.95 -9.35 -10.91
N GLY A 138 -0.24 -10.32 -10.37
CA GLY A 138 0.82 -11.05 -11.07
C GLY A 138 2.14 -10.29 -11.16
N SER A 139 2.09 -8.99 -11.31
CA SER A 139 3.26 -8.10 -11.29
C SER A 139 3.06 -7.04 -10.23
N GLY A 140 3.60 -7.25 -9.04
CA GLY A 140 3.50 -6.26 -7.96
C GLY A 140 3.08 -6.86 -6.63
N THR A 141 2.63 -6.01 -5.72
CA THR A 141 2.16 -6.40 -4.40
C THR A 141 0.68 -6.76 -4.43
N GLU A 142 0.29 -7.68 -3.55
CA GLU A 142 -1.11 -8.03 -3.31
C GLU A 142 -1.92 -6.78 -2.97
N LEU A 143 -3.09 -6.65 -3.61
CA LEU A 143 -4.06 -5.59 -3.38
C LEU A 143 -5.17 -6.11 -2.48
N ALA A 144 -5.40 -5.45 -1.36
CA ALA A 144 -6.60 -5.65 -0.55
C ALA A 144 -7.73 -4.75 -1.06
N VAL A 145 -8.96 -5.27 -1.11
CA VAL A 145 -10.13 -4.50 -1.53
C VAL A 145 -10.38 -3.36 -0.56
N ILE A 146 -10.59 -2.16 -1.11
CA ILE A 146 -11.14 -1.01 -0.39
C ILE A 146 -12.66 -1.17 -0.37
N GLU A 147 -13.22 -1.40 0.80
CA GLU A 147 -14.67 -1.40 1.02
C GLU A 147 -15.12 0.04 1.25
N THR A 148 -16.08 0.48 0.47
CA THR A 148 -16.65 1.83 0.52
C THR A 148 -18.07 1.82 -0.02
N ASP A 149 -18.93 2.67 0.55
CA ASP A 149 -20.33 2.82 0.14
C ASP A 149 -20.51 3.87 -0.96
N GLU A 150 -19.47 4.66 -1.21
CA GLU A 150 -19.48 5.76 -2.17
C GLU A 150 -18.38 5.58 -3.22
N PRO A 151 -18.59 6.01 -4.47
CA PRO A 151 -17.52 6.00 -5.47
C PRO A 151 -16.38 6.95 -5.04
N PRO A 152 -15.11 6.62 -5.36
CA PRO A 152 -14.02 7.53 -5.11
C PRO A 152 -14.19 8.83 -5.93
N VAL A 153 -13.86 9.96 -5.30
CA VAL A 153 -13.97 11.28 -5.89
C VAL A 153 -12.69 11.63 -6.65
N CYS A 154 -12.84 12.20 -7.85
CA CYS A 154 -11.70 12.77 -8.57
C CYS A 154 -11.25 14.06 -7.88
N ARG A 155 -10.09 14.00 -7.21
CA ARG A 155 -9.51 15.14 -6.52
C ARG A 155 -8.43 15.80 -7.37
N GLU A 156 -8.53 17.12 -7.54
CA GLU A 156 -7.48 17.94 -8.14
C GLU A 156 -6.56 18.50 -7.06
N ASP A 157 -5.26 18.26 -7.17
CA ASP A 157 -4.26 18.78 -6.25
C ASP A 157 -3.13 19.48 -7.00
N MET A 158 -2.76 20.66 -6.54
CA MET A 158 -1.55 21.34 -7.00
C MET A 158 -0.35 20.85 -6.22
N VAL A 159 0.57 20.20 -6.90
CA VAL A 159 1.82 19.66 -6.32
C VAL A 159 3.03 20.38 -6.91
N LYS A 160 4.12 20.46 -6.14
CA LYS A 160 5.40 20.99 -6.63
C LYS A 160 6.29 19.81 -6.97
N ILE A 161 6.74 19.73 -8.22
CA ILE A 161 7.60 18.65 -8.72
C ILE A 161 9.01 19.21 -8.96
N GLY A 162 10.02 18.39 -8.63
CA GLY A 162 11.44 18.70 -8.83
C GLY A 162 12.15 19.12 -7.55
N SER A 163 13.43 18.79 -7.45
CA SER A 163 14.26 19.07 -6.27
C SER A 163 14.75 20.53 -6.23
N MET A 164 15.16 21.09 -7.37
CA MET A 164 15.73 22.42 -7.47
C MET A 164 14.78 23.46 -8.06
N THR A 165 14.10 23.13 -9.16
CA THR A 165 13.07 23.98 -9.76
C THR A 165 11.71 23.42 -9.44
N LYS A 166 11.12 23.85 -8.33
CA LYS A 166 9.77 23.39 -7.92
C LYS A 166 8.70 23.92 -8.87
N VAL A 167 8.46 23.20 -9.96
CA VAL A 167 7.41 23.55 -10.93
C VAL A 167 6.06 23.07 -10.40
N ALA A 168 5.07 23.96 -10.41
CA ALA A 168 3.70 23.60 -10.05
C ALA A 168 3.12 22.65 -11.12
N ASN A 169 2.47 21.59 -10.66
CA ASN A 169 1.80 20.61 -11.51
C ASN A 169 0.45 20.25 -10.88
N LEU A 170 -0.56 20.04 -11.69
CA LEU A 170 -1.85 19.50 -11.24
C LEU A 170 -1.80 17.97 -11.27
N ARG A 171 -2.43 17.35 -10.29
CA ARG A 171 -2.60 15.90 -10.17
C ARG A 171 -4.07 15.59 -9.93
N TYR A 172 -4.59 14.65 -10.69
CA TYR A 172 -5.95 14.14 -10.55
C TYR A 172 -5.89 12.76 -9.94
N ARG A 173 -6.37 12.65 -8.68
CA ARG A 173 -6.18 11.45 -7.87
C ARG A 173 -7.48 10.99 -7.25
N PRO A 174 -7.72 9.66 -7.16
CA PRO A 174 -8.88 9.13 -6.46
C PRO A 174 -8.77 9.36 -4.95
N CYS A 175 -9.87 9.82 -4.36
CA CYS A 175 -10.03 10.05 -2.93
C CYS A 175 -11.24 9.27 -2.43
N PHE A 176 -11.01 8.34 -1.50
CA PHE A 176 -12.04 7.58 -0.80
C PHE A 176 -12.34 8.27 0.53
N ASN A 177 -13.56 8.82 0.69
CA ASN A 177 -13.92 9.55 1.91
C ASN A 177 -14.14 8.60 3.09
N ASN A 178 -14.93 7.54 2.88
CA ASN A 178 -15.18 6.47 3.84
C ASN A 178 -14.61 5.18 3.28
N TRP A 179 -13.75 4.51 4.05
CA TRP A 179 -13.10 3.31 3.57
C TRP A 179 -12.73 2.35 4.69
N LYS A 180 -12.76 1.07 4.35
CA LYS A 180 -12.29 -0.02 5.20
C LYS A 180 -11.48 -1.01 4.36
N ILE A 181 -10.57 -1.74 4.99
CA ILE A 181 -9.78 -2.79 4.36
C ILE A 181 -9.70 -3.97 5.32
N ARG A 182 -10.13 -5.17 4.90
CA ARG A 182 -10.00 -6.40 5.69
C ARG A 182 -8.75 -7.16 5.32
N ILE A 183 -7.95 -7.52 6.32
CA ILE A 183 -6.69 -8.22 6.14
C ILE A 183 -6.52 -9.35 7.13
N VAL A 184 -5.72 -10.34 6.75
CA VAL A 184 -5.24 -11.40 7.63
C VAL A 184 -3.79 -11.13 7.99
N VAL A 185 -3.52 -11.02 9.28
CA VAL A 185 -2.16 -10.95 9.82
C VAL A 185 -1.70 -12.37 10.10
N SER A 186 -0.59 -12.77 9.51
CA SER A 186 0.08 -14.05 9.77
C SER A 186 1.38 -13.78 10.53
N LEU A 187 1.50 -14.27 11.75
CA LEU A 187 2.64 -14.08 12.62
C LEU A 187 3.41 -15.38 12.77
N ILE A 188 4.72 -15.33 12.63
CA ILE A 188 5.62 -16.43 12.95
C ILE A 188 5.88 -16.41 14.46
N GLU A 189 5.54 -17.48 15.17
CA GLU A 189 5.74 -17.63 16.62
C GLU A 189 7.22 -17.91 16.98
N VAL A 190 8.12 -17.09 16.44
CA VAL A 190 9.56 -17.15 16.71
C VAL A 190 10.03 -15.78 17.14
N GLY A 191 10.33 -15.61 18.44
CA GLY A 191 10.92 -14.38 18.93
C GLY A 191 10.07 -13.61 19.92
N THR A 192 10.26 -12.29 20.00
CA THR A 192 9.75 -11.39 21.04
C THR A 192 8.40 -10.77 20.73
N PHE A 193 7.84 -10.97 19.51
CA PHE A 193 6.58 -10.38 19.10
C PHE A 193 5.43 -11.38 19.25
N ASN A 194 4.34 -10.95 19.85
CA ASN A 194 3.07 -11.66 19.86
C ASN A 194 2.08 -10.99 18.92
N MET A 195 0.94 -11.63 18.64
CA MET A 195 -0.07 -11.12 17.71
C MET A 195 -0.57 -9.74 18.11
N GLN A 196 -0.85 -9.53 19.39
CA GLN A 196 -1.32 -8.22 19.87
C GLN A 196 -0.31 -7.10 19.62
N SER A 197 0.98 -7.37 19.81
CA SER A 197 2.04 -6.40 19.51
C SER A 197 2.09 -6.02 18.03
N VAL A 198 1.88 -6.99 17.12
CA VAL A 198 1.84 -6.73 15.68
C VAL A 198 0.60 -5.93 15.30
N ILE A 199 -0.57 -6.26 15.87
CA ILE A 199 -1.80 -5.50 15.65
C ILE A 199 -1.65 -4.05 16.16
N ASN A 200 -1.08 -3.87 17.35
CA ASN A 200 -0.79 -2.54 17.89
C ASN A 200 0.20 -1.76 17.00
N ALA A 201 1.19 -2.43 16.41
CA ALA A 201 2.11 -1.80 15.46
C ALA A 201 1.39 -1.34 14.19
N ILE A 202 0.44 -2.14 13.67
CA ILE A 202 -0.38 -1.76 12.51
C ILE A 202 -1.25 -0.54 12.88
N ASN A 203 -1.89 -0.55 14.04
CA ASN A 203 -2.68 0.58 14.52
C ASN A 203 -1.84 1.86 14.69
N MET A 204 -0.64 1.73 15.27
CA MET A 204 0.32 2.84 15.39
C MET A 204 0.74 3.38 14.01
N GLY A 205 0.90 2.49 13.02
CA GLY A 205 1.17 2.87 11.64
C GLY A 205 0.10 3.80 11.06
N GLY A 206 -1.17 3.54 11.37
CA GLY A 206 -2.29 4.38 10.96
C GLY A 206 -2.28 5.76 11.58
N PHE A 207 -1.97 5.83 12.87
CA PHE A 207 -1.95 7.10 13.58
C PHE A 207 -0.73 7.96 13.27
N MET A 208 0.48 7.38 13.24
CA MET A 208 1.72 8.13 13.09
C MET A 208 2.13 8.41 11.65
N ASN A 209 1.82 7.50 10.74
CA ASN A 209 2.30 7.59 9.36
C ASN A 209 1.17 7.77 8.35
N GLY A 210 0.06 7.06 8.53
CA GLY A 210 -0.98 6.95 7.51
C GLY A 210 -0.53 6.14 6.28
N ILE A 211 -1.42 6.00 5.31
CA ILE A 211 -1.18 5.34 4.02
C ILE A 211 -1.67 6.21 2.86
N GLY A 212 -1.22 5.89 1.64
CA GLY A 212 -1.57 6.66 0.44
C GLY A 212 -0.79 7.96 0.29
N GLU A 213 -1.37 8.86 -0.49
CA GLU A 213 -0.78 10.17 -0.78
C GLU A 213 -1.14 11.19 0.31
N TRP A 214 -0.30 12.20 0.49
CA TRP A 214 -0.45 13.25 1.50
C TRP A 214 -0.75 12.74 2.91
N ARG A 215 -0.15 11.58 3.24
CA ARG A 215 -0.21 11.00 4.57
C ARG A 215 0.62 11.78 5.58
N MET A 216 0.41 11.55 6.87
CA MET A 216 1.12 12.21 7.98
C MET A 216 2.66 12.18 7.81
N GLU A 217 3.20 11.07 7.35
CA GLU A 217 4.65 10.93 7.08
C GLU A 217 5.16 11.89 5.98
N ARG A 218 4.27 12.49 5.19
CA ARG A 218 4.53 13.40 4.08
C ARG A 218 3.86 14.75 4.25
N ASP A 219 3.79 15.23 5.48
CA ASP A 219 3.26 16.53 5.87
C ASP A 219 1.77 16.75 5.48
N GLY A 220 1.01 15.67 5.45
CA GLY A 220 -0.43 15.69 5.16
C GLY A 220 -1.27 15.09 6.28
N ASP A 221 -2.58 15.00 6.07
CA ASP A 221 -3.57 14.52 7.05
C ASP A 221 -4.39 13.32 6.52
N PHE A 222 -4.06 12.82 5.35
CA PHE A 222 -4.82 11.78 4.66
C PHE A 222 -4.36 10.38 5.03
N GLY A 223 -5.25 9.40 4.82
CA GLY A 223 -4.95 7.98 5.00
C GLY A 223 -4.65 7.56 6.43
N ARG A 224 -5.12 8.31 7.43
CA ARG A 224 -5.08 7.86 8.83
C ARG A 224 -6.11 6.78 9.04
N TYR A 225 -5.81 5.85 9.92
CA TYR A 225 -6.68 4.72 10.23
C TYR A 225 -6.44 4.17 11.63
N HIS A 226 -7.42 3.44 12.12
CA HIS A 226 -7.32 2.56 13.28
C HIS A 226 -7.65 1.12 12.91
N VAL A 227 -7.37 0.21 13.84
CA VAL A 227 -7.63 -1.22 13.68
C VAL A 227 -8.79 -1.64 14.56
N GLU A 228 -9.78 -2.28 13.96
CA GLU A 228 -10.85 -3.01 14.65
C GLU A 228 -10.55 -4.51 14.61
N MET A 229 -10.75 -5.20 15.73
CA MET A 229 -10.71 -6.66 15.78
C MET A 229 -12.07 -7.19 15.35
N GLU A 230 -12.10 -8.15 14.43
CA GLU A 230 -13.34 -8.89 14.19
C GLU A 230 -13.61 -9.78 15.41
N GLU A 231 -14.80 -9.64 16.00
CA GLU A 231 -15.28 -10.57 17.02
C GLU A 231 -15.45 -11.94 16.38
N ALA A 232 -14.83 -12.97 17.00
CA ALA A 232 -14.84 -14.34 16.49
C ALA A 232 -16.21 -15.03 16.70
#